data_c322ab042280fc0bd086658a49406584
#
_entry.id   c322ab042280fc0bd086658a49406584
#
_cell.length_a   1.000
_cell.length_b   1.000
_cell.length_c   1.000
_cell.angle_alpha   90.00
_cell.angle_beta   90.00
_cell.angle_gamma   90.00
#
_symmetry.space_group_name_H-M   'P 1'
#
loop_
_entity.id
_entity.type
_entity.pdbx_description
1 polymer ?
#
loop_
_entity_poly.entity_id
_entity_poly.type
_entity_poly.pdbx_seq_one_letter_code
_entity_poly.pdbx_strand_id
1 'polypeptide(L)'
;MPAPGERSAARREATGRRLARFAALRGRVARPGEFWDVVAVTAADAEQALAYRQQLAEKLSRRELPLGVRYHVFVDPPGPKIGNGGSTLHVLRCLEDLYGDKWTSFIVLLIHSGGYSQRLPNASALGKIFTALPFGNPIYQMLELKLAMYIDFPSHMKPGILITCSDDIELYSTGVTETITFDKPGFTALAHPSDLTVGTTHGVFVLDPSSFSGRGGLEYTSCHHFLHKPDIETMRQCGAVCLRGNCSQLSSSGDHNDSEMDSECVYTDSIFYIDHSIAKQLLTFYKQMGTLCCEIDAYGDFLQALGPGATQDYIKNTSNGTTEESQLVEVRQKLYSLLKGTALNVIVLNNSKFYHIGTTQEYLFHFTFDSKLKFELDLLSVAFSISSDKAKTLDQSTSIIQSILEPGCFVGPGSIIEYSRIGPEVSVGKSSIISGSYINMKVDIPSNCFLSSLSVKINNQVKYVSMVFSVEDDLKKSVKLLSDIHSLQFFGVSLLECLDLWGIEVSDQLFSNESARLGLWTARIFPACSTLSESVRLSLQMLNSVQHMSAFKLNGFKLLSVEEMLTYKDVEDMLKFRKQIYDEIRLQR
;
A
#
# COMPACT_ATOMS: atom_id res chain seq x y z
N MET A 1 13.73 -8.41 28.23
CA MET A 1 13.44 -7.52 27.07
C MET A 1 13.13 -6.10 27.58
N PRO A 2 13.44 -5.03 26.84
CA PRO A 2 13.10 -3.66 27.26
C PRO A 2 11.59 -3.46 27.43
N ALA A 3 11.19 -2.50 28.28
CA ALA A 3 9.79 -2.14 28.49
C ALA A 3 9.11 -1.66 27.19
N PRO A 4 7.79 -1.73 27.06
CA PRO A 4 7.09 -1.32 25.83
C PRO A 4 7.44 0.10 25.35
N GLY A 5 7.54 1.07 26.25
CA GLY A 5 7.97 2.44 25.93
C GLY A 5 9.42 2.53 25.44
N GLU A 6 10.32 1.74 26.01
CA GLU A 6 11.72 1.66 25.58
C GLU A 6 11.86 1.04 24.18
N ARG A 7 11.04 0.03 23.85
CA ARG A 7 11.00 -0.58 22.50
C ARG A 7 10.56 0.42 21.44
N SER A 8 9.54 1.21 21.72
CA SER A 8 9.05 2.24 20.81
C SER A 8 10.08 3.35 20.61
N ALA A 9 10.75 3.80 21.68
CA ALA A 9 11.84 4.76 21.61
C ALA A 9 13.03 4.23 20.78
N ALA A 10 13.39 2.96 20.95
CA ALA A 10 14.46 2.33 20.16
C ALA A 10 14.10 2.24 18.66
N ARG A 11 12.82 1.92 18.32
CA ARG A 11 12.38 1.94 16.94
C ARG A 11 12.41 3.34 16.34
N ARG A 12 11.94 4.36 17.09
CA ARG A 12 12.02 5.77 16.66
C ARG A 12 13.46 6.18 16.35
N GLU A 13 14.39 5.89 17.26
CA GLU A 13 15.80 6.23 17.07
C GLU A 13 16.41 5.52 15.86
N ALA A 14 16.16 4.21 15.70
CA ALA A 14 16.62 3.43 14.55
C ALA A 14 16.04 3.95 13.23
N THR A 15 14.74 4.30 13.22
CA THR A 15 14.05 4.92 12.08
C THR A 15 14.69 6.27 11.73
N GLY A 16 14.91 7.13 12.72
CA GLY A 16 15.56 8.42 12.54
C GLY A 16 16.96 8.31 11.94
N ARG A 17 17.79 7.35 12.40
CA ARG A 17 19.12 7.08 11.82
C ARG A 17 19.02 6.67 10.34
N ARG A 18 18.09 5.78 9.96
CA ARG A 18 17.91 5.33 8.59
C ARG A 18 17.40 6.47 7.69
N LEU A 19 16.45 7.25 8.16
CA LEU A 19 15.96 8.44 7.45
C LEU A 19 17.09 9.47 7.22
N ALA A 20 17.93 9.72 8.22
CA ALA A 20 19.08 10.62 8.10
C ALA A 20 20.11 10.10 7.08
N ARG A 21 20.42 8.79 7.08
CA ARG A 21 21.29 8.17 6.07
C ARG A 21 20.71 8.28 4.67
N PHE A 22 19.41 8.02 4.52
CA PHE A 22 18.73 8.17 3.23
C PHE A 22 18.74 9.63 2.77
N ALA A 23 18.45 10.59 3.65
CA ALA A 23 18.52 12.02 3.33
C ALA A 23 19.92 12.43 2.85
N ALA A 24 20.99 11.92 3.46
CA ALA A 24 22.36 12.17 3.03
C ALA A 24 22.70 11.54 1.67
N LEU A 25 21.96 10.51 1.24
CA LEU A 25 22.15 9.83 -0.04
C LEU A 25 21.33 10.45 -1.18
N ARG A 26 20.26 11.19 -0.86
CA ARG A 26 19.41 11.87 -1.84
C ARG A 26 20.23 12.84 -2.70
N GLY A 27 20.04 12.77 -4.03
CA GLY A 27 20.73 13.62 -5.00
C GLY A 27 22.24 13.38 -5.15
N ARG A 28 22.78 12.37 -4.46
CA ARG A 28 24.18 11.94 -4.57
C ARG A 28 24.25 10.60 -5.32
N VAL A 29 25.32 10.40 -6.08
CA VAL A 29 25.58 9.11 -6.71
C VAL A 29 25.95 8.08 -5.63
N ALA A 30 25.18 7.01 -5.56
CA ALA A 30 25.47 5.89 -4.68
C ALA A 30 26.73 5.15 -5.12
N ARG A 31 27.58 4.75 -4.17
CA ARG A 31 28.76 3.92 -4.45
C ARG A 31 28.35 2.46 -4.65
N PRO A 32 29.11 1.66 -5.39
CA PRO A 32 28.86 0.23 -5.49
C PRO A 32 28.74 -0.44 -4.10
N GLY A 33 27.67 -1.20 -3.86
CA GLY A 33 27.39 -1.85 -2.60
C GLY A 33 26.85 -0.95 -1.48
N GLU A 34 26.78 0.37 -1.67
CA GLU A 34 26.20 1.31 -0.70
C GLU A 34 24.67 1.35 -0.76
N PHE A 35 24.13 1.05 -1.92
CA PHE A 35 22.69 1.07 -2.18
C PHE A 35 22.31 0.03 -3.24
N TRP A 36 21.04 -0.07 -3.58
CA TRP A 36 20.51 -0.97 -4.60
C TRP A 36 21.13 -0.69 -5.99
N ASP A 37 21.49 -1.75 -6.72
CA ASP A 37 21.87 -1.61 -8.13
C ASP A 37 20.67 -1.33 -9.01
N VAL A 38 19.53 -1.94 -8.66
CA VAL A 38 18.25 -1.81 -9.36
C VAL A 38 17.12 -1.67 -8.33
N VAL A 39 16.26 -0.69 -8.54
CA VAL A 39 14.95 -0.58 -7.90
C VAL A 39 13.89 -0.80 -8.97
N ALA A 40 13.18 -1.90 -8.87
CA ALA A 40 12.15 -2.31 -9.80
C ALA A 40 10.76 -2.13 -9.16
N VAL A 41 9.85 -1.45 -9.86
CA VAL A 41 8.47 -1.26 -9.43
C VAL A 41 7.57 -1.93 -10.45
N THR A 42 6.61 -2.75 -10.02
CA THR A 42 5.63 -3.37 -10.93
C THR A 42 4.45 -2.45 -11.18
N ALA A 43 3.89 -2.51 -12.37
CA ALA A 43 2.69 -1.80 -12.78
C ALA A 43 1.75 -2.75 -13.51
N ALA A 44 0.44 -2.63 -13.27
CA ALA A 44 -0.57 -3.51 -13.85
C ALA A 44 -0.78 -3.29 -15.35
N ASP A 45 -0.54 -2.06 -15.83
CA ASP A 45 -0.74 -1.67 -17.23
C ASP A 45 0.17 -0.49 -17.63
N ALA A 46 0.11 -0.14 -18.90
CA ALA A 46 0.92 0.93 -19.48
C ALA A 46 0.63 2.31 -18.89
N GLU A 47 -0.63 2.60 -18.57
CA GLU A 47 -1.06 3.90 -18.01
C GLU A 47 -0.55 4.06 -16.57
N GLN A 48 -0.62 3.00 -15.78
CA GLN A 48 -0.05 3.00 -14.44
C GLN A 48 1.49 3.15 -14.49
N ALA A 49 2.13 2.46 -15.43
CA ALA A 49 3.57 2.57 -15.62
C ALA A 49 3.99 3.98 -16.06
N LEU A 50 3.21 4.62 -16.92
CA LEU A 50 3.45 6.02 -17.31
C LEU A 50 3.43 6.93 -16.08
N ALA A 51 2.41 6.80 -15.24
CA ALA A 51 2.30 7.55 -13.99
C ALA A 51 3.52 7.35 -13.08
N TYR A 52 4.00 6.12 -12.97
CA TYR A 52 5.16 5.80 -12.12
C TYR A 52 6.46 6.37 -12.70
N ARG A 53 6.68 6.22 -14.00
CA ARG A 53 7.88 6.77 -14.67
C ARG A 53 7.95 8.28 -14.58
N GLN A 54 6.84 8.99 -14.75
CA GLN A 54 6.79 10.45 -14.62
C GLN A 54 7.10 10.89 -13.19
N GLN A 55 6.53 10.25 -12.17
CA GLN A 55 6.82 10.58 -10.78
C GLN A 55 8.28 10.27 -10.40
N LEU A 56 8.83 9.15 -10.85
CA LEU A 56 10.25 8.83 -10.64
C LEU A 56 11.16 9.86 -11.32
N ALA A 57 10.87 10.25 -12.56
CA ALA A 57 11.62 11.26 -13.29
C ALA A 57 11.59 12.63 -12.57
N GLU A 58 10.44 13.03 -12.06
CA GLU A 58 10.30 14.26 -11.29
C GLU A 58 11.12 14.23 -9.99
N LYS A 59 11.05 13.12 -9.24
CA LYS A 59 11.85 12.94 -8.02
C LYS A 59 13.36 12.95 -8.30
N LEU A 60 13.81 12.32 -9.38
CA LEU A 60 15.21 12.35 -9.80
C LEU A 60 15.64 13.76 -10.20
N SER A 61 14.82 14.49 -10.94
CA SER A 61 15.09 15.88 -11.33
C SER A 61 15.21 16.83 -10.13
N ARG A 62 14.41 16.59 -9.09
CA ARG A 62 14.45 17.34 -7.81
C ARG A 62 15.54 16.84 -6.85
N ARG A 63 16.30 15.82 -7.23
CA ARG A 63 17.31 15.19 -6.37
C ARG A 63 16.73 14.63 -5.07
N GLU A 64 15.53 14.08 -5.12
CA GLU A 64 14.84 13.46 -3.99
C GLU A 64 15.18 11.97 -3.84
N LEU A 65 15.85 11.36 -4.82
CA LEU A 65 16.28 9.98 -4.82
C LEU A 65 17.81 9.88 -4.98
N PRO A 66 18.43 8.78 -4.51
CA PRO A 66 19.82 8.47 -4.80
C PRO A 66 20.08 8.37 -6.31
N LEU A 67 21.19 8.91 -6.78
CA LEU A 67 21.60 8.87 -8.18
C LEU A 67 22.50 7.66 -8.46
N GLY A 68 22.64 7.30 -9.75
CA GLY A 68 23.44 6.13 -10.17
C GLY A 68 22.73 4.79 -9.99
N VAL A 69 21.52 4.80 -9.49
CA VAL A 69 20.63 3.63 -9.33
C VAL A 69 19.77 3.47 -10.58
N ARG A 70 19.52 2.24 -10.97
CA ARG A 70 18.62 1.92 -12.10
C ARG A 70 17.19 1.78 -11.58
N TYR A 71 16.38 2.84 -11.74
CA TYR A 71 14.95 2.79 -11.41
C TYR A 71 14.18 2.30 -12.63
N HIS A 72 13.51 1.16 -12.51
CA HIS A 72 12.70 0.57 -13.57
C HIS A 72 11.24 0.42 -13.15
N VAL A 73 10.34 0.63 -14.10
CA VAL A 73 8.92 0.29 -13.98
C VAL A 73 8.62 -0.79 -15.01
N PHE A 74 8.29 -1.97 -14.52
CA PHE A 74 7.92 -3.12 -15.32
C PHE A 74 6.42 -3.29 -15.36
N VAL A 75 5.89 -3.41 -16.58
CA VAL A 75 4.45 -3.55 -16.85
C VAL A 75 4.11 -5.03 -16.94
N ASP A 76 3.04 -5.46 -16.30
CA ASP A 76 2.52 -6.80 -16.52
C ASP A 76 2.18 -7.01 -18.00
N PRO A 77 2.37 -8.21 -18.55
CA PRO A 77 2.03 -8.49 -19.94
C PRO A 77 0.53 -8.26 -20.19
N PRO A 78 0.15 -7.83 -21.39
CA PRO A 78 -1.26 -7.63 -21.72
C PRO A 78 -2.03 -8.95 -21.66
N GLY A 79 -3.25 -8.89 -21.14
CA GLY A 79 -4.13 -10.06 -21.00
C GLY A 79 -4.67 -10.24 -19.57
N PRO A 80 -4.93 -11.48 -19.15
CA PRO A 80 -5.38 -11.79 -17.80
C PRO A 80 -4.41 -11.30 -16.73
N LYS A 81 -4.94 -11.01 -15.54
CA LYS A 81 -4.10 -10.66 -14.38
C LYS A 81 -3.25 -11.85 -13.98
N ILE A 82 -1.98 -11.60 -13.73
CA ILE A 82 -0.99 -12.64 -13.38
C ILE A 82 -0.62 -12.66 -11.89
N GLY A 83 -1.13 -11.70 -11.11
CA GLY A 83 -0.84 -11.56 -9.68
C GLY A 83 0.59 -11.09 -9.40
N ASN A 84 0.90 -10.81 -8.14
CA ASN A 84 2.23 -10.34 -7.74
C ASN A 84 3.33 -11.40 -7.92
N GLY A 85 2.99 -12.68 -7.83
CA GLY A 85 3.92 -13.78 -8.15
C GLY A 85 4.22 -13.86 -9.65
N GLY A 86 3.19 -13.73 -10.49
CA GLY A 86 3.37 -13.64 -11.95
C GLY A 86 4.18 -12.42 -12.36
N SER A 87 3.90 -11.25 -11.74
CA SER A 87 4.68 -10.03 -11.94
C SER A 87 6.14 -10.21 -11.53
N THR A 88 6.42 -10.93 -10.42
CA THR A 88 7.79 -11.28 -10.03
C THR A 88 8.49 -12.07 -11.13
N LEU A 89 7.87 -13.14 -11.63
CA LEU A 89 8.43 -13.97 -12.69
C LEU A 89 8.67 -13.17 -13.98
N HIS A 90 7.75 -12.28 -14.32
CA HIS A 90 7.88 -11.38 -15.47
C HIS A 90 9.03 -10.40 -15.32
N VAL A 91 9.23 -9.82 -14.12
CA VAL A 91 10.36 -8.92 -13.84
C VAL A 91 11.71 -9.64 -14.01
N LEU A 92 11.82 -10.91 -13.58
CA LEU A 92 13.05 -11.71 -13.81
C LEU A 92 13.38 -11.80 -15.31
N ARG A 93 12.36 -12.03 -16.14
CA ARG A 93 12.50 -12.07 -17.59
C ARG A 93 12.94 -10.71 -18.15
N CYS A 94 12.31 -9.62 -17.71
CA CYS A 94 12.67 -8.28 -18.14
C CYS A 94 14.09 -7.89 -17.75
N LEU A 95 14.56 -8.29 -16.56
CA LEU A 95 15.94 -8.06 -16.12
C LEU A 95 16.94 -8.81 -16.99
N GLU A 96 16.65 -10.07 -17.32
CA GLU A 96 17.49 -10.84 -18.25
C GLU A 96 17.53 -10.21 -19.65
N ASP A 97 16.36 -9.79 -20.17
CA ASP A 97 16.26 -9.17 -21.50
C ASP A 97 17.03 -7.83 -21.56
N LEU A 98 17.06 -7.06 -20.46
CA LEU A 98 17.76 -5.78 -20.40
C LEU A 98 19.27 -5.89 -20.16
N TYR A 99 19.71 -6.87 -19.38
CA TYR A 99 21.08 -6.90 -18.87
C TYR A 99 21.87 -8.17 -19.24
N GLY A 100 21.23 -9.13 -19.95
CA GLY A 100 21.84 -10.43 -20.21
C GLY A 100 22.26 -11.07 -18.89
N ASP A 101 23.34 -11.83 -18.86
CA ASP A 101 23.82 -12.52 -17.67
C ASP A 101 24.21 -11.60 -16.50
N LYS A 102 24.42 -10.30 -16.75
CA LYS A 102 24.82 -9.34 -15.72
C LYS A 102 23.76 -9.14 -14.63
N TRP A 103 22.47 -9.37 -14.92
CA TRP A 103 21.43 -9.19 -13.92
C TRP A 103 21.65 -10.05 -12.68
N THR A 104 22.33 -11.17 -12.81
CA THR A 104 22.63 -12.08 -11.72
C THR A 104 23.70 -11.57 -10.74
N SER A 105 24.39 -10.49 -11.07
CA SER A 105 25.35 -9.82 -10.18
C SER A 105 24.73 -8.65 -9.41
N PHE A 106 23.47 -8.30 -9.67
CA PHE A 106 22.83 -7.14 -9.08
C PHE A 106 22.18 -7.46 -7.74
N ILE A 107 22.15 -6.45 -6.89
CA ILE A 107 21.33 -6.37 -5.69
C ILE A 107 20.08 -5.59 -6.06
N VAL A 108 18.94 -6.29 -6.14
CA VAL A 108 17.68 -5.77 -6.68
C VAL A 108 16.67 -5.61 -5.56
N LEU A 109 16.01 -4.45 -5.49
CA LEU A 109 14.79 -4.26 -4.73
C LEU A 109 13.60 -4.31 -5.70
N LEU A 110 12.72 -5.29 -5.54
CA LEU A 110 11.48 -5.43 -6.29
C LEU A 110 10.30 -5.02 -5.41
N ILE A 111 9.55 -4.00 -5.83
CA ILE A 111 8.40 -3.47 -5.12
C ILE A 111 7.13 -3.80 -5.92
N HIS A 112 6.27 -4.63 -5.34
CA HIS A 112 4.96 -4.90 -5.92
C HIS A 112 4.03 -3.69 -5.73
N SER A 113 3.71 -3.01 -6.82
CA SER A 113 2.85 -1.83 -6.83
C SER A 113 1.77 -1.87 -7.92
N GLY A 114 1.64 -2.96 -8.64
CA GLY A 114 0.59 -3.16 -9.63
C GLY A 114 -0.80 -3.29 -8.99
N GLY A 115 -1.84 -2.96 -9.77
CA GLY A 115 -3.24 -3.01 -9.35
C GLY A 115 -3.81 -1.67 -8.87
N TYR A 116 -5.14 -1.63 -8.82
CA TYR A 116 -5.89 -0.39 -8.58
C TYR A 116 -6.51 -0.34 -7.17
N SER A 117 -5.82 -0.50 -6.15
CA SER A 117 -6.13 -0.20 -4.73
C SER A 117 -7.59 0.22 -4.43
N GLN A 118 -8.58 -0.62 -4.77
CA GLN A 118 -10.01 -0.26 -4.65
C GLN A 118 -10.41 0.21 -3.25
N ARG A 119 -9.73 -0.28 -2.21
CA ARG A 119 -9.98 0.09 -0.82
C ARG A 119 -9.24 1.35 -0.35
N LEU A 120 -8.36 1.93 -1.20
CA LEU A 120 -7.64 3.18 -0.94
C LEU A 120 -7.64 4.04 -2.22
N PRO A 121 -8.79 4.64 -2.61
CA PRO A 121 -8.97 5.23 -3.93
C PRO A 121 -8.09 6.45 -4.21
N ASN A 122 -7.67 7.21 -3.21
CA ASN A 122 -6.72 8.32 -3.37
C ASN A 122 -5.34 7.85 -3.88
N ALA A 123 -4.98 6.59 -3.64
CA ALA A 123 -3.75 6.00 -4.15
C ALA A 123 -3.91 5.34 -5.53
N SER A 124 -5.15 5.16 -6.02
CA SER A 124 -5.42 4.34 -7.22
C SER A 124 -4.87 4.96 -8.50
N ALA A 125 -4.98 6.27 -8.67
CA ALA A 125 -4.62 6.94 -9.92
C ALA A 125 -3.11 7.02 -10.14
N LEU A 126 -2.35 7.32 -9.10
CA LEU A 126 -0.90 7.56 -9.17
C LEU A 126 -0.05 6.48 -8.48
N GLY A 127 -0.70 5.49 -7.87
CA GLY A 127 -0.08 4.29 -7.31
C GLY A 127 0.21 4.35 -5.82
N LYS A 128 0.03 3.21 -5.15
CA LYS A 128 0.25 3.06 -3.70
C LYS A 128 1.66 3.44 -3.25
N ILE A 129 2.66 3.11 -4.05
CA ILE A 129 4.07 3.42 -3.74
C ILE A 129 4.36 4.93 -3.68
N PHE A 130 3.48 5.76 -4.25
CA PHE A 130 3.53 7.21 -4.21
C PHE A 130 2.50 7.83 -3.25
N THR A 131 1.94 7.03 -2.34
CA THR A 131 1.08 7.54 -1.27
C THR A 131 1.85 8.51 -0.39
N ALA A 132 1.26 9.69 -0.15
CA ALA A 132 1.86 10.75 0.65
C ALA A 132 1.95 10.37 2.12
N LEU A 133 3.03 10.77 2.75
CA LEU A 133 3.26 10.59 4.18
C LEU A 133 3.37 11.96 4.87
N PRO A 134 2.78 12.12 6.07
CA PRO A 134 2.77 13.39 6.76
C PRO A 134 4.11 13.68 7.48
N PHE A 135 5.22 13.61 6.76
CA PHE A 135 6.55 14.01 7.25
C PHE A 135 7.52 14.33 6.10
N GLY A 136 8.60 15.04 6.43
CA GLY A 136 9.63 15.42 5.48
C GLY A 136 9.47 16.84 4.92
N ASN A 137 10.53 17.35 4.26
CA ASN A 137 10.59 18.66 3.62
C ASN A 137 11.52 18.62 2.39
N PRO A 138 10.99 18.41 1.16
CA PRO A 138 9.60 18.06 0.83
C PRO A 138 9.14 16.74 1.46
N ILE A 139 7.83 16.46 1.39
CA ILE A 139 7.26 15.26 1.98
C ILE A 139 7.90 13.99 1.41
N TYR A 140 7.92 12.96 2.23
CA TYR A 140 8.17 11.59 1.77
C TYR A 140 6.88 10.94 1.26
N GLN A 141 7.05 10.02 0.35
CA GLN A 141 6.02 9.06 -0.07
C GLN A 141 6.47 7.66 0.37
N MET A 142 5.61 6.66 0.18
CA MET A 142 5.94 5.27 0.55
C MET A 142 7.24 4.79 -0.09
N LEU A 143 7.56 5.23 -1.32
CA LEU A 143 8.80 4.89 -1.99
C LEU A 143 10.03 5.30 -1.17
N GLU A 144 10.12 6.57 -0.78
CA GLU A 144 11.27 7.06 -0.01
C GLU A 144 11.34 6.43 1.36
N LEU A 145 10.18 6.17 2.00
CA LEU A 145 10.17 5.50 3.29
C LEU A 145 10.71 4.07 3.17
N LYS A 146 10.26 3.29 2.18
CA LYS A 146 10.79 1.93 1.96
C LYS A 146 12.28 1.94 1.64
N LEU A 147 12.72 2.83 0.76
CA LEU A 147 14.14 2.98 0.46
C LEU A 147 14.97 3.35 1.69
N ALA A 148 14.42 4.18 2.58
CA ALA A 148 15.07 4.55 3.84
C ALA A 148 15.11 3.37 4.83
N MET A 149 13.99 2.65 5.01
CA MET A 149 13.93 1.53 5.96
C MET A 149 14.85 0.37 5.57
N TYR A 150 15.09 0.18 4.28
CA TYR A 150 15.96 -0.89 3.76
C TYR A 150 17.38 -0.42 3.41
N ILE A 151 17.76 0.79 3.84
CA ILE A 151 19.04 1.41 3.45
C ILE A 151 20.27 0.63 3.93
N ASP A 152 20.12 -0.16 5.01
CA ASP A 152 21.21 -0.95 5.58
C ASP A 152 21.41 -2.30 4.86
N PHE A 153 20.42 -2.77 4.10
CA PHE A 153 20.44 -4.12 3.52
C PHE A 153 21.44 -4.32 2.40
N PRO A 154 21.58 -3.41 1.42
CA PRO A 154 22.46 -3.65 0.27
C PRO A 154 23.92 -3.98 0.65
N SER A 155 24.44 -3.35 1.70
CA SER A 155 25.82 -3.60 2.16
C SER A 155 26.02 -4.95 2.85
N HIS A 156 24.93 -5.65 3.19
CA HIS A 156 24.93 -6.94 3.89
C HIS A 156 24.12 -8.01 3.15
N MET A 157 23.97 -7.83 1.85
CA MET A 157 23.18 -8.69 0.99
C MET A 157 24.04 -9.23 -0.14
N LYS A 158 24.02 -10.53 -0.35
CA LYS A 158 24.55 -11.10 -1.59
C LYS A 158 23.69 -10.69 -2.77
N PRO A 159 24.27 -10.70 -3.98
CA PRO A 159 23.49 -10.49 -5.19
C PRO A 159 22.23 -11.37 -5.19
N GLY A 160 21.08 -10.79 -5.47
CA GLY A 160 19.76 -11.42 -5.38
C GLY A 160 18.66 -10.38 -5.41
N ILE A 161 17.45 -10.79 -5.11
CA ILE A 161 16.27 -9.95 -5.21
C ILE A 161 15.55 -9.91 -3.87
N LEU A 162 15.39 -8.73 -3.31
CA LEU A 162 14.53 -8.47 -2.17
C LEU A 162 13.15 -8.04 -2.68
N ILE A 163 12.11 -8.72 -2.24
CA ILE A 163 10.73 -8.53 -2.70
C ILE A 163 9.91 -7.95 -1.57
N THR A 164 9.17 -6.88 -1.85
CA THR A 164 8.30 -6.18 -0.89
C THR A 164 7.02 -5.68 -1.53
N CYS A 165 5.99 -5.44 -0.70
CA CYS A 165 4.76 -4.75 -1.10
C CYS A 165 4.92 -3.22 -1.02
N SER A 166 3.98 -2.48 -1.61
CA SER A 166 3.99 -1.00 -1.65
C SER A 166 3.17 -0.34 -0.55
N ASP A 167 2.37 -1.09 0.20
CA ASP A 167 1.34 -0.60 1.11
C ASP A 167 1.54 -0.99 2.58
N ASP A 168 2.75 -1.36 2.95
CA ASP A 168 3.14 -1.69 4.31
C ASP A 168 4.33 -0.82 4.78
N ILE A 169 4.39 -0.59 6.09
CA ILE A 169 5.49 0.09 6.76
C ILE A 169 6.05 -0.85 7.82
N GLU A 170 7.34 -1.16 7.72
CA GLU A 170 8.05 -1.93 8.73
C GLU A 170 8.99 -1.02 9.52
N LEU A 171 8.72 -0.85 10.80
CA LEU A 171 9.60 -0.15 11.72
C LEU A 171 10.27 -1.15 12.65
N TYR A 172 11.58 -1.11 12.73
CA TYR A 172 12.34 -2.08 13.51
C TYR A 172 13.61 -1.47 14.08
N SER A 173 14.05 -2.02 15.20
CA SER A 173 15.39 -1.75 15.76
C SER A 173 16.10 -3.07 16.04
N THR A 174 17.39 -3.07 15.81
CA THR A 174 18.33 -4.14 16.16
C THR A 174 19.30 -3.65 17.22
N GLY A 175 19.94 -4.57 17.91
CA GLY A 175 21.04 -4.22 18.83
C GLY A 175 22.21 -3.52 18.10
N VAL A 176 23.03 -2.80 18.83
CA VAL A 176 24.14 -2.00 18.26
C VAL A 176 25.12 -2.86 17.44
N THR A 177 25.30 -4.12 17.82
CA THR A 177 26.19 -5.08 17.15
C THR A 177 25.46 -6.05 16.23
N GLU A 178 24.13 -5.97 16.17
CA GLU A 178 23.30 -6.87 15.35
C GLU A 178 23.11 -6.31 13.94
N THR A 179 23.39 -7.12 12.94
CA THR A 179 23.26 -6.76 11.54
C THR A 179 22.37 -7.75 10.81
N ILE A 180 21.39 -7.25 10.06
CA ILE A 180 20.56 -8.06 9.19
C ILE A 180 21.37 -8.40 7.93
N THR A 181 21.51 -9.71 7.64
CA THR A 181 22.26 -10.20 6.48
C THR A 181 21.42 -11.11 5.61
N PHE A 182 21.53 -10.94 4.29
CA PHE A 182 20.89 -11.79 3.29
C PHE A 182 21.98 -12.54 2.50
N ASP A 183 22.53 -13.56 3.10
CA ASP A 183 23.71 -14.29 2.60
C ASP A 183 23.51 -15.81 2.48
N LYS A 184 22.37 -16.32 2.96
CA LYS A 184 22.03 -17.72 2.90
C LYS A 184 21.41 -18.12 1.56
N PRO A 185 21.66 -19.35 1.05
CA PRO A 185 21.01 -19.83 -0.15
C PRO A 185 19.52 -20.09 0.09
N GLY A 186 18.74 -20.00 -0.99
CA GLY A 186 17.30 -20.20 -0.97
C GLY A 186 16.51 -18.90 -0.73
N PHE A 187 15.46 -19.01 0.05
CA PHE A 187 14.66 -17.86 0.47
C PHE A 187 15.09 -17.41 1.88
N THR A 188 15.07 -16.11 2.10
CA THR A 188 15.24 -15.52 3.44
C THR A 188 14.19 -14.45 3.66
N ALA A 189 13.30 -14.64 4.64
CA ALA A 189 12.20 -13.75 4.94
C ALA A 189 12.41 -12.99 6.25
N LEU A 190 11.86 -11.77 6.36
CA LEU A 190 11.72 -11.07 7.63
C LEU A 190 10.40 -11.46 8.30
N ALA A 191 10.44 -11.65 9.61
CA ALA A 191 9.29 -11.99 10.43
C ALA A 191 9.09 -10.98 11.56
N HIS A 192 7.84 -10.54 11.73
CA HIS A 192 7.44 -9.54 12.71
C HIS A 192 6.44 -10.14 13.71
N PRO A 193 6.60 -9.88 15.02
CA PRO A 193 5.60 -10.30 16.00
C PRO A 193 4.30 -9.52 15.80
N SER A 194 3.21 -10.24 15.60
CA SER A 194 1.89 -9.68 15.29
C SER A 194 0.81 -10.37 16.13
N ASP A 195 -0.31 -9.69 16.33
CA ASP A 195 -1.47 -10.28 16.98
C ASP A 195 -2.12 -11.34 16.07
N LEU A 196 -2.85 -12.29 16.66
CA LEU A 196 -3.46 -13.39 15.92
C LEU A 196 -4.41 -12.90 14.82
N THR A 197 -5.13 -11.80 15.07
CA THR A 197 -6.02 -11.17 14.08
C THR A 197 -5.27 -10.70 12.83
N VAL A 198 -4.06 -10.15 12.99
CA VAL A 198 -3.20 -9.79 11.86
C VAL A 198 -2.75 -11.04 11.10
N GLY A 199 -2.44 -12.12 11.81
CA GLY A 199 -2.09 -13.41 11.22
C GLY A 199 -3.17 -13.97 10.29
N THR A 200 -4.46 -13.69 10.53
CA THR A 200 -5.54 -14.17 9.66
C THR A 200 -5.58 -13.50 8.29
N THR A 201 -4.90 -12.39 8.12
CA THR A 201 -4.88 -11.59 6.87
C THR A 201 -3.53 -11.59 6.17
N HIS A 202 -2.50 -12.15 6.81
CA HIS A 202 -1.11 -12.19 6.34
C HIS A 202 -0.56 -13.61 6.32
N GLY A 203 0.66 -13.78 5.85
CA GLY A 203 1.37 -15.03 5.98
C GLY A 203 1.93 -15.22 7.39
N VAL A 204 1.97 -16.44 7.88
CA VAL A 204 2.43 -16.80 9.22
C VAL A 204 3.50 -17.88 9.14
N PHE A 205 4.63 -17.65 9.80
CA PHE A 205 5.72 -18.61 9.88
C PHE A 205 5.52 -19.58 11.04
N VAL A 206 5.60 -20.87 10.76
CA VAL A 206 5.80 -21.90 11.79
C VAL A 206 7.30 -22.10 11.93
N LEU A 207 7.88 -21.47 12.95
CA LEU A 207 9.33 -21.44 13.17
C LEU A 207 9.83 -22.78 13.76
N ASP A 208 11.08 -23.12 13.44
CA ASP A 208 11.72 -24.31 14.01
C ASP A 208 12.05 -24.06 15.49
N PRO A 209 11.40 -24.77 16.42
CA PRO A 209 11.59 -24.56 17.85
C PRO A 209 13.02 -24.90 18.33
N SER A 210 13.80 -25.67 17.57
CA SER A 210 15.19 -26.01 17.92
C SER A 210 16.16 -24.86 17.67
N SER A 211 15.85 -23.94 16.75
CA SER A 211 16.68 -22.80 16.36
C SER A 211 16.13 -21.44 16.77
N PHE A 212 14.91 -21.39 17.32
CA PHE A 212 14.23 -20.16 17.72
C PHE A 212 14.04 -20.08 19.22
N SER A 213 14.48 -19.00 19.86
CA SER A 213 14.39 -18.79 21.29
C SER A 213 13.33 -17.77 21.72
N GLY A 214 12.99 -16.82 20.85
CA GLY A 214 12.10 -15.68 21.13
C GLY A 214 12.65 -14.67 22.12
N ARG A 215 13.95 -14.72 22.42
CA ARG A 215 14.60 -13.91 23.49
C ARG A 215 15.49 -12.80 22.98
N GLY A 216 16.07 -12.95 21.78
CA GLY A 216 16.94 -11.95 21.16
C GLY A 216 16.17 -10.80 20.53
N GLY A 217 16.84 -9.69 20.23
CA GLY A 217 16.29 -8.59 19.40
C GLY A 217 16.20 -9.02 17.93
N LEU A 218 17.26 -9.66 17.45
CA LEU A 218 17.41 -10.23 16.12
C LEU A 218 17.76 -11.71 16.27
N GLU A 219 17.00 -12.59 15.62
CA GLU A 219 17.26 -14.03 15.60
C GLU A 219 17.22 -14.57 14.18
N TYR A 220 18.11 -15.53 13.89
CA TYR A 220 18.15 -16.27 12.63
C TYR A 220 17.67 -17.70 12.90
N THR A 221 16.61 -18.09 12.20
CA THR A 221 16.00 -19.42 12.35
C THR A 221 15.62 -19.99 10.99
N SER A 222 15.07 -21.20 10.96
CA SER A 222 14.43 -21.78 9.79
C SER A 222 12.92 -21.86 9.99
N CYS A 223 12.19 -21.85 8.89
CA CYS A 223 10.76 -22.08 8.87
C CYS A 223 10.48 -23.57 8.62
N HIS A 224 9.68 -24.18 9.46
CA HIS A 224 9.20 -25.55 9.25
C HIS A 224 8.20 -25.61 8.09
N HIS A 225 7.20 -24.72 8.10
CA HIS A 225 6.30 -24.46 6.99
C HIS A 225 5.62 -23.09 7.14
N PHE A 226 5.11 -22.58 6.04
CA PHE A 226 4.47 -21.26 5.96
C PHE A 226 2.96 -21.42 5.77
N LEU A 227 2.18 -20.65 6.52
CA LEU A 227 0.73 -20.61 6.44
C LEU A 227 0.29 -19.30 5.76
N HIS A 228 -0.56 -19.39 4.74
CA HIS A 228 -1.06 -18.20 4.05
C HIS A 228 -2.48 -17.87 4.49
N LYS A 229 -2.66 -16.78 5.21
CA LYS A 229 -3.94 -16.29 5.75
C LYS A 229 -4.71 -17.37 6.51
N PRO A 230 -4.08 -18.03 7.47
CA PRO A 230 -4.71 -19.09 8.25
C PRO A 230 -5.78 -18.52 9.19
N ASP A 231 -6.74 -19.33 9.57
CA ASP A 231 -7.58 -19.00 10.73
C ASP A 231 -6.82 -19.23 12.05
N ILE A 232 -7.36 -18.74 13.15
CA ILE A 232 -6.71 -18.80 14.46
C ILE A 232 -6.52 -20.25 14.93
N GLU A 233 -7.48 -21.13 14.63
CA GLU A 233 -7.42 -22.54 15.01
C GLU A 233 -6.29 -23.25 14.27
N THR A 234 -6.15 -23.02 12.97
CA THR A 234 -5.03 -23.55 12.15
C THR A 234 -3.69 -23.07 12.69
N MET A 235 -3.56 -21.79 13.08
CA MET A 235 -2.32 -21.27 13.66
C MET A 235 -1.93 -22.02 14.95
N ARG A 236 -2.90 -22.32 15.81
CA ARG A 236 -2.69 -23.07 17.06
C ARG A 236 -2.32 -24.54 16.78
N GLN A 237 -3.07 -25.21 15.91
CA GLN A 237 -2.83 -26.61 15.55
C GLN A 237 -1.47 -26.83 14.91
N CYS A 238 -1.02 -25.89 14.09
CA CYS A 238 0.30 -25.94 13.45
C CYS A 238 1.46 -25.50 14.37
N GLY A 239 1.17 -25.02 15.59
CA GLY A 239 2.21 -24.57 16.52
C GLY A 239 2.85 -23.22 16.14
N ALA A 240 2.12 -22.37 15.38
CA ALA A 240 2.60 -21.04 15.00
C ALA A 240 2.46 -20.00 16.14
N VAL A 241 1.60 -20.27 17.12
CA VAL A 241 1.30 -19.33 18.22
C VAL A 241 2.39 -19.40 19.28
N CYS A 242 2.93 -18.24 19.62
CA CYS A 242 3.94 -18.06 20.66
C CYS A 242 3.40 -17.18 21.78
N LEU A 243 3.93 -17.33 23.00
CA LEU A 243 3.66 -16.41 24.11
C LEU A 243 4.71 -15.28 24.15
N ARG A 244 4.25 -14.05 24.10
CA ARG A 244 5.11 -12.88 24.37
C ARG A 244 5.42 -12.85 25.87
N GLY A 245 6.54 -13.38 26.31
CA GLY A 245 6.92 -13.20 27.70
C GLY A 245 7.50 -14.38 28.46
N ASN A 246 7.85 -15.49 27.84
CA ASN A 246 8.53 -16.60 28.53
C ASN A 246 9.97 -16.24 28.97
N CYS A 247 10.14 -15.08 29.65
CA CYS A 247 11.41 -14.74 30.31
C CYS A 247 11.26 -13.75 31.45
N SER A 248 10.54 -14.14 32.53
CA SER A 248 10.86 -13.64 33.86
C SER A 248 10.15 -14.47 34.93
N GLN A 249 10.80 -15.55 35.37
CA GLN A 249 10.68 -15.91 36.79
C GLN A 249 11.57 -14.97 37.57
N LEU A 250 11.03 -14.41 38.66
CA LEU A 250 11.65 -13.63 39.73
C LEU A 250 11.66 -12.10 39.54
N SER A 251 10.52 -11.47 39.90
CA SER A 251 10.51 -10.46 40.99
C SER A 251 9.08 -10.03 41.29
N SER A 252 8.69 -10.29 42.54
CA SER A 252 7.48 -9.82 43.17
C SER A 252 7.58 -8.32 43.43
N SER A 253 6.70 -7.53 42.85
CA SER A 253 6.10 -6.35 43.46
C SER A 253 5.07 -5.77 42.49
N GLY A 254 3.84 -5.60 43.04
CA GLY A 254 2.69 -5.23 42.23
C GLY A 254 2.76 -3.80 41.72
N ASP A 255 2.31 -3.67 40.50
CA ASP A 255 1.52 -2.54 40.01
C ASP A 255 0.74 -3.02 38.80
N HIS A 256 -0.58 -3.01 38.95
CA HIS A 256 -1.53 -3.37 37.90
C HIS A 256 -1.62 -2.19 36.93
N ASN A 257 -1.07 -2.33 35.73
CA ASN A 257 -1.56 -1.78 34.45
C ASN A 257 -0.50 -1.96 33.35
N ASP A 258 -0.41 -3.16 32.79
CA ASP A 258 0.10 -3.36 31.41
C ASP A 258 -0.19 -4.81 30.97
N SER A 259 -1.33 -5.01 30.30
CA SER A 259 -1.82 -6.31 29.83
C SER A 259 -1.15 -6.83 28.54
N GLU A 260 0.01 -6.28 28.16
CA GLU A 260 0.76 -6.73 26.95
C GLU A 260 1.79 -7.86 27.22
N MET A 261 2.02 -8.27 28.48
CA MET A 261 3.14 -9.17 28.80
C MET A 261 2.84 -10.66 28.64
N ASP A 262 1.57 -11.08 28.52
CA ASP A 262 1.19 -12.49 28.37
C ASP A 262 0.27 -12.76 27.14
N SER A 263 0.29 -11.88 26.13
CA SER A 263 -0.56 -12.07 24.96
C SER A 263 0.05 -13.03 23.95
N GLU A 264 -0.78 -13.93 23.41
CA GLU A 264 -0.43 -14.78 22.28
C GLU A 264 -0.02 -13.93 21.08
N CYS A 265 1.00 -14.33 20.35
CA CYS A 265 1.42 -13.71 19.11
C CYS A 265 1.83 -14.73 18.07
N VAL A 266 1.88 -14.31 16.84
CA VAL A 266 2.41 -15.05 15.69
C VAL A 266 3.48 -14.22 14.99
N TYR A 267 4.30 -14.85 14.18
CA TYR A 267 5.29 -14.17 13.35
C TYR A 267 4.78 -14.07 11.93
N THR A 268 4.49 -12.84 11.49
CA THR A 268 3.94 -12.56 10.15
C THR A 268 5.04 -12.14 9.17
N ASP A 269 4.79 -12.40 7.89
CA ASP A 269 5.63 -12.00 6.79
C ASP A 269 5.52 -10.49 6.49
N SER A 270 6.54 -9.97 5.79
CA SER A 270 6.52 -8.65 5.16
C SER A 270 7.32 -8.66 3.86
N ILE A 271 8.61 -8.96 3.94
CA ILE A 271 9.52 -9.02 2.80
C ILE A 271 10.28 -10.34 2.77
N PHE A 272 10.72 -10.73 1.59
CA PHE A 272 11.63 -11.87 1.46
C PHE A 272 12.65 -11.65 0.35
N TYR A 273 13.80 -12.24 0.56
CA TYR A 273 14.91 -12.29 -0.38
C TYR A 273 14.96 -13.65 -1.06
N ILE A 274 15.29 -13.66 -2.34
CA ILE A 274 15.66 -14.85 -3.09
C ILE A 274 17.07 -14.71 -3.64
N ASP A 275 17.87 -15.75 -3.52
CA ASP A 275 19.20 -15.78 -4.12
C ASP A 275 19.11 -15.96 -5.64
N HIS A 276 20.25 -15.76 -6.34
CA HIS A 276 20.28 -15.87 -7.80
C HIS A 276 19.99 -17.28 -8.31
N SER A 277 20.32 -18.33 -7.56
CA SER A 277 20.06 -19.70 -7.97
C SER A 277 18.56 -19.94 -8.07
N ILE A 278 17.83 -19.52 -7.05
CA ILE A 278 16.37 -19.59 -7.04
C ILE A 278 15.77 -18.68 -8.11
N ALA A 279 16.27 -17.46 -8.24
CA ALA A 279 15.80 -16.54 -9.27
C ALA A 279 15.94 -17.10 -10.69
N LYS A 280 17.05 -17.77 -10.99
CA LYS A 280 17.26 -18.47 -12.27
C LYS A 280 16.31 -19.65 -12.46
N GLN A 281 16.04 -20.43 -11.42
CA GLN A 281 15.09 -21.54 -11.48
C GLN A 281 13.67 -21.02 -11.78
N LEU A 282 13.24 -19.98 -11.08
CA LEU A 282 11.95 -19.33 -11.29
C LEU A 282 11.85 -18.72 -12.70
N LEU A 283 12.91 -18.10 -13.20
CA LEU A 283 12.95 -17.58 -14.57
C LEU A 283 12.84 -18.70 -15.61
N THR A 284 13.54 -19.81 -15.40
CA THR A 284 13.46 -21.01 -16.28
C THR A 284 12.03 -21.56 -16.29
N PHE A 285 11.43 -21.68 -15.11
CA PHE A 285 10.04 -22.08 -14.96
C PHE A 285 9.09 -21.14 -15.76
N TYR A 286 9.25 -19.83 -15.62
CA TYR A 286 8.42 -18.84 -16.35
C TYR A 286 8.52 -19.00 -17.86
N LYS A 287 9.75 -19.20 -18.37
CA LYS A 287 9.99 -19.45 -19.80
C LYS A 287 9.32 -20.73 -20.29
N GLN A 288 9.28 -21.78 -19.46
CA GLN A 288 8.64 -23.06 -19.80
C GLN A 288 7.13 -22.99 -19.77
N MET A 289 6.56 -22.18 -18.86
CA MET A 289 5.11 -22.03 -18.74
C MET A 289 4.48 -21.26 -19.90
N GLY A 290 5.22 -20.38 -20.58
CA GLY A 290 4.69 -19.50 -21.62
C GLY A 290 3.76 -18.43 -21.04
N THR A 291 2.60 -18.22 -21.65
CA THR A 291 1.64 -17.19 -21.20
C THR A 291 0.92 -17.63 -19.94
N LEU A 292 1.05 -16.84 -18.89
CA LEU A 292 0.27 -17.01 -17.67
C LEU A 292 -1.13 -16.41 -17.85
N CYS A 293 -2.15 -17.18 -17.46
CA CYS A 293 -3.56 -16.76 -17.49
C CYS A 293 -4.23 -16.85 -16.11
N CYS A 294 -3.46 -16.96 -15.04
CA CYS A 294 -3.95 -17.03 -13.65
C CYS A 294 -3.14 -16.14 -12.73
N GLU A 295 -3.76 -15.72 -11.63
CA GLU A 295 -3.09 -14.91 -10.60
C GLU A 295 -2.26 -15.81 -9.68
N ILE A 296 -0.93 -15.64 -9.69
CA ILE A 296 0.02 -16.27 -8.78
C ILE A 296 0.32 -15.30 -7.64
N ASP A 297 0.27 -15.78 -6.41
CA ASP A 297 0.63 -15.00 -5.23
C ASP A 297 2.07 -15.32 -4.80
N ALA A 298 2.95 -14.33 -4.83
CA ALA A 298 4.36 -14.49 -4.45
C ALA A 298 4.55 -14.92 -2.99
N TYR A 299 3.66 -14.52 -2.10
CA TYR A 299 3.67 -14.94 -0.70
C TYR A 299 2.98 -16.27 -0.51
N GLY A 300 1.77 -16.41 -1.03
CA GLY A 300 1.00 -17.66 -0.92
C GLY A 300 1.59 -18.82 -1.71
N ASP A 301 1.88 -18.61 -2.99
CA ASP A 301 2.23 -19.74 -3.87
C ASP A 301 3.73 -20.10 -3.86
N PHE A 302 4.62 -19.14 -3.53
CA PHE A 302 6.04 -19.46 -3.39
C PHE A 302 6.36 -19.97 -1.98
N LEU A 303 5.96 -19.22 -0.93
CA LEU A 303 6.42 -19.52 0.43
C LEU A 303 5.78 -20.77 1.01
N GLN A 304 4.54 -21.11 0.65
CA GLN A 304 3.90 -22.37 1.11
C GLN A 304 4.57 -23.63 0.56
N ALA A 305 5.32 -23.52 -0.54
CA ALA A 305 6.07 -24.63 -1.10
C ALA A 305 7.39 -24.93 -0.36
N LEU A 306 7.80 -24.06 0.58
CA LEU A 306 9.10 -24.06 1.21
C LEU A 306 9.08 -24.68 2.61
N GLY A 307 10.25 -25.12 3.05
CA GLY A 307 10.44 -25.73 4.36
C GLY A 307 10.14 -27.25 4.37
N PRO A 308 10.63 -27.97 5.41
CA PRO A 308 10.51 -29.42 5.48
C PRO A 308 9.07 -29.90 5.75
N GLY A 309 8.21 -29.06 6.33
CA GLY A 309 6.82 -29.36 6.62
C GLY A 309 5.83 -28.89 5.54
N ALA A 310 6.29 -28.41 4.39
CA ALA A 310 5.42 -27.95 3.30
C ALA A 310 4.53 -29.08 2.77
N THR A 311 3.23 -28.83 2.65
CA THR A 311 2.24 -29.76 2.10
C THR A 311 1.67 -29.26 0.77
N GLN A 312 0.91 -30.14 0.09
CA GLN A 312 0.26 -29.80 -1.17
C GLN A 312 -1.20 -29.31 -1.01
N ASP A 313 -1.66 -29.15 0.23
CA ASP A 313 -3.08 -28.90 0.51
C ASP A 313 -3.58 -27.57 -0.08
N TYR A 314 -2.72 -26.54 -0.10
CA TYR A 314 -3.05 -25.23 -0.66
C TYR A 314 -3.24 -25.24 -2.19
N ILE A 315 -2.70 -26.24 -2.91
CA ILE A 315 -2.69 -26.25 -4.38
C ILE A 315 -4.11 -26.22 -4.94
N LYS A 316 -5.05 -26.91 -4.28
CA LYS A 316 -6.44 -27.01 -4.71
C LYS A 316 -7.35 -25.91 -4.14
N ASN A 317 -6.84 -25.07 -3.24
CA ASN A 317 -7.63 -23.99 -2.66
C ASN A 317 -7.65 -22.77 -3.60
N THR A 318 -8.66 -22.71 -4.47
CA THR A 318 -8.83 -21.63 -5.45
C THR A 318 -9.79 -20.52 -4.98
N SER A 319 -10.19 -20.52 -3.71
CA SER A 319 -11.19 -19.60 -3.14
C SER A 319 -10.84 -18.10 -3.30
N ASN A 320 -9.56 -17.79 -3.51
CA ASN A 320 -9.06 -16.43 -3.75
C ASN A 320 -8.68 -16.17 -5.22
N GLY A 321 -8.89 -17.13 -6.12
CA GLY A 321 -8.50 -17.06 -7.53
C GLY A 321 -9.59 -16.50 -8.44
N THR A 322 -9.16 -15.93 -9.56
CA THR A 322 -10.02 -15.56 -10.67
C THR A 322 -10.33 -16.77 -11.58
N THR A 323 -11.27 -16.61 -12.48
CA THR A 323 -12.06 -17.55 -13.27
C THR A 323 -11.37 -18.73 -13.98
N GLU A 324 -10.04 -18.90 -13.99
CA GLU A 324 -9.34 -20.04 -14.61
C GLU A 324 -8.67 -20.95 -13.57
N GLU A 325 -9.51 -21.61 -12.77
CA GLU A 325 -9.08 -22.48 -11.66
C GLU A 325 -8.14 -23.61 -12.10
N SER A 326 -8.34 -24.18 -13.30
CA SER A 326 -7.56 -25.31 -13.78
C SER A 326 -6.08 -24.96 -14.01
N GLN A 327 -5.79 -23.80 -14.60
CA GLN A 327 -4.40 -23.37 -14.83
C GLN A 327 -3.70 -23.03 -13.51
N LEU A 328 -4.38 -22.41 -12.56
CA LEU A 328 -3.79 -22.08 -11.25
C LEU A 328 -3.34 -23.34 -10.51
N VAL A 329 -4.17 -24.39 -10.50
CA VAL A 329 -3.82 -25.68 -9.87
C VAL A 329 -2.58 -26.30 -10.54
N GLU A 330 -2.53 -26.28 -11.88
CA GLU A 330 -1.36 -26.79 -12.61
C GLU A 330 -0.08 -25.99 -12.31
N VAL A 331 -0.18 -24.67 -12.31
CA VAL A 331 0.95 -23.78 -12.02
C VAL A 331 1.45 -23.99 -10.60
N ARG A 332 0.56 -24.05 -9.61
CA ARG A 332 0.91 -24.33 -8.21
C ARG A 332 1.58 -25.70 -8.04
N GLN A 333 1.07 -26.74 -8.73
CA GLN A 333 1.68 -28.06 -8.70
C GLN A 333 3.12 -28.05 -9.22
N LYS A 334 3.36 -27.35 -10.32
CA LYS A 334 4.69 -27.21 -10.91
C LYS A 334 5.61 -26.35 -10.04
N LEU A 335 5.11 -25.24 -9.48
CA LEU A 335 5.86 -24.42 -8.52
C LEU A 335 6.23 -25.21 -7.27
N TYR A 336 5.29 -25.94 -6.70
CA TYR A 336 5.57 -26.81 -5.56
C TYR A 336 6.66 -27.83 -5.88
N SER A 337 6.57 -28.49 -7.03
CA SER A 337 7.57 -29.48 -7.45
C SER A 337 8.96 -28.86 -7.66
N LEU A 338 9.01 -27.62 -8.15
CA LEU A 338 10.24 -26.85 -8.35
C LEU A 338 10.88 -26.43 -7.02
N LEU A 339 10.08 -25.91 -6.09
CA LEU A 339 10.55 -25.27 -4.86
C LEU A 339 10.64 -26.25 -3.67
N LYS A 340 10.02 -27.42 -3.76
CA LYS A 340 10.06 -28.42 -2.70
C LYS A 340 11.50 -28.74 -2.28
N GLY A 341 11.73 -28.68 -0.95
CA GLY A 341 13.06 -28.91 -0.36
C GLY A 341 13.99 -27.68 -0.38
N THR A 342 13.53 -26.56 -0.93
CA THR A 342 14.25 -25.30 -0.82
C THR A 342 14.11 -24.73 0.60
N ALA A 343 15.23 -24.24 1.16
CA ALA A 343 15.24 -23.67 2.49
C ALA A 343 14.48 -22.35 2.55
N LEU A 344 13.67 -22.16 3.59
CA LEU A 344 13.11 -20.89 3.99
C LEU A 344 13.78 -20.46 5.30
N ASN A 345 14.78 -19.59 5.17
CA ASN A 345 15.43 -18.95 6.31
C ASN A 345 14.57 -17.80 6.80
N VAL A 346 14.51 -17.58 8.09
CA VAL A 346 13.73 -16.50 8.70
C VAL A 346 14.60 -15.66 9.59
N ILE A 347 14.52 -14.37 9.39
CA ILE A 347 15.14 -13.34 10.24
C ILE A 347 14.03 -12.76 11.11
N VAL A 348 14.02 -13.11 12.37
CA VAL A 348 13.01 -12.66 13.33
C VAL A 348 13.43 -11.35 13.95
N LEU A 349 12.59 -10.33 13.78
CA LEU A 349 12.77 -8.98 14.31
C LEU A 349 11.86 -8.78 15.53
N ASN A 350 12.30 -9.21 16.72
CA ASN A 350 11.47 -9.16 17.94
C ASN A 350 11.15 -7.74 18.41
N ASN A 351 11.93 -6.72 18.02
CA ASN A 351 11.60 -5.32 18.22
C ASN A 351 11.23 -4.65 16.90
N SER A 352 10.15 -5.10 16.30
CA SER A 352 9.60 -4.52 15.08
C SER A 352 8.09 -4.34 15.20
N LYS A 353 7.56 -3.51 14.31
CA LYS A 353 6.14 -3.32 14.04
C LYS A 353 5.88 -3.26 12.55
N PHE A 354 4.82 -3.90 12.17
CA PHE A 354 4.28 -3.91 10.83
C PHE A 354 2.98 -3.10 10.81
N TYR A 355 2.84 -2.18 9.85
CA TYR A 355 1.65 -1.37 9.64
C TYR A 355 1.20 -1.53 8.19
N HIS A 356 -0.04 -1.91 7.99
CA HIS A 356 -0.64 -2.00 6.66
C HIS A 356 -1.43 -0.72 6.36
N ILE A 357 -1.28 -0.19 5.13
CA ILE A 357 -1.95 1.03 4.66
C ILE A 357 -2.66 0.70 3.34
N GLY A 358 -3.58 -0.24 3.39
CA GLY A 358 -4.28 -0.74 2.22
C GLY A 358 -5.73 -0.30 2.09
N THR A 359 -6.29 0.36 3.12
CA THR A 359 -7.67 0.84 3.16
C THR A 359 -7.78 2.31 3.59
N THR A 360 -8.89 2.96 3.26
CA THR A 360 -9.18 4.34 3.71
C THR A 360 -9.20 4.46 5.22
N GLN A 361 -9.75 3.45 5.91
CA GLN A 361 -9.82 3.41 7.38
C GLN A 361 -8.42 3.30 8.01
N GLU A 362 -7.58 2.39 7.49
CA GLU A 362 -6.18 2.24 7.96
C GLU A 362 -5.37 3.51 7.68
N TYR A 363 -5.48 4.07 6.47
CA TYR A 363 -4.82 5.32 6.10
C TYR A 363 -5.20 6.46 7.05
N LEU A 364 -6.51 6.63 7.28
CA LEU A 364 -7.04 7.64 8.19
C LEU A 364 -6.52 7.41 9.61
N PHE A 365 -6.68 6.20 10.15
CA PHE A 365 -6.28 5.88 11.53
C PHE A 365 -4.78 6.10 11.76
N HIS A 366 -3.93 5.54 10.90
CA HIS A 366 -2.47 5.59 11.08
C HIS A 366 -1.91 7.01 10.99
N PHE A 367 -2.47 7.86 10.16
CA PHE A 367 -1.95 9.22 10.01
C PHE A 367 -2.65 10.27 10.87
N THR A 368 -3.71 9.90 11.59
CA THR A 368 -4.44 10.85 12.48
C THR A 368 -4.44 10.41 13.94
N PHE A 369 -4.84 9.19 14.24
CA PHE A 369 -5.08 8.71 15.61
C PHE A 369 -4.00 7.77 16.16
N ASP A 370 -3.21 7.11 15.32
CA ASP A 370 -2.16 6.19 15.78
C ASP A 370 -1.00 6.95 16.41
N SER A 371 -1.10 7.17 17.71
CA SER A 371 -0.06 7.87 18.48
C SER A 371 1.30 7.14 18.46
N LYS A 372 1.31 5.80 18.32
CA LYS A 372 2.54 5.00 18.26
C LYS A 372 3.26 5.23 16.94
N LEU A 373 2.57 5.12 15.81
CA LEU A 373 3.16 5.40 14.49
C LEU A 373 3.61 6.86 14.37
N LYS A 374 2.78 7.80 14.85
CA LYS A 374 3.15 9.23 14.89
C LYS A 374 4.45 9.46 15.65
N PHE A 375 4.61 8.83 16.79
CA PHE A 375 5.82 8.94 17.60
C PHE A 375 7.03 8.27 16.92
N GLU A 376 6.87 7.06 16.40
CA GLU A 376 7.96 6.24 15.83
C GLU A 376 8.48 6.77 14.48
N LEU A 377 7.62 7.43 13.68
CA LEU A 377 7.95 8.05 12.40
C LEU A 377 8.10 9.58 12.47
N ASP A 378 7.87 10.18 13.64
CA ASP A 378 7.88 11.64 13.80
C ASP A 378 6.92 12.37 12.85
N LEU A 379 5.67 11.85 12.75
CA LEU A 379 4.67 12.38 11.84
C LEU A 379 4.19 13.76 12.28
N LEU A 380 3.94 14.63 11.30
CA LEU A 380 3.56 16.02 11.50
C LEU A 380 2.07 16.23 11.19
N SER A 381 1.40 17.08 11.96
CA SER A 381 0.04 17.52 11.61
C SER A 381 0.02 18.43 10.38
N VAL A 382 1.12 19.14 10.09
CA VAL A 382 1.28 19.97 8.89
C VAL A 382 2.64 19.68 8.26
N ALA A 383 2.65 18.89 7.18
CA ALA A 383 3.84 18.47 6.47
C ALA A 383 3.94 19.17 5.11
N PHE A 384 5.00 19.96 4.90
CA PHE A 384 5.26 20.69 3.65
C PHE A 384 3.99 21.34 3.08
N SER A 385 3.32 22.16 3.89
CA SER A 385 2.05 22.81 3.56
C SER A 385 2.02 24.27 3.99
N ILE A 386 1.12 25.05 3.41
CA ILE A 386 0.80 26.41 3.85
C ILE A 386 -0.50 26.33 4.65
N SER A 387 -0.47 26.89 5.84
CA SER A 387 -1.63 27.04 6.69
C SER A 387 -1.54 28.41 7.35
N SER A 388 -2.63 29.16 7.39
CA SER A 388 -2.65 30.51 7.98
C SER A 388 -2.26 30.51 9.45
N ASP A 389 -1.83 31.65 10.02
CA ASP A 389 -1.39 31.82 11.42
C ASP A 389 -2.40 31.37 12.49
N LYS A 390 -3.66 31.13 12.10
CA LYS A 390 -4.67 30.46 12.93
C LYS A 390 -4.52 28.93 13.00
N ALA A 391 -3.48 28.35 12.39
CA ALA A 391 -3.12 26.93 12.51
C ALA A 391 -2.89 26.47 13.97
N LYS A 392 -2.77 27.37 14.93
CA LYS A 392 -2.82 27.03 16.37
C LYS A 392 -4.14 26.40 16.80
N THR A 393 -5.16 26.38 15.93
CA THR A 393 -6.46 25.75 16.16
C THR A 393 -6.63 24.41 15.44
N LEU A 394 -5.65 23.98 14.63
CA LEU A 394 -5.70 22.64 14.02
C LEU A 394 -5.52 21.59 15.12
N ASP A 395 -6.43 20.63 15.14
CA ASP A 395 -6.33 19.49 16.04
C ASP A 395 -5.10 18.65 15.71
N GLN A 396 -4.39 18.16 16.72
CA GLN A 396 -3.19 17.33 16.54
C GLN A 396 -3.46 16.00 15.82
N SER A 397 -4.72 15.56 15.79
CA SER A 397 -5.14 14.39 15.02
C SER A 397 -5.35 14.70 13.51
N THR A 398 -5.20 15.96 13.06
CA THR A 398 -5.36 16.33 11.65
C THR A 398 -4.02 16.21 10.92
N SER A 399 -4.04 15.75 9.67
CA SER A 399 -2.86 15.68 8.80
C SER A 399 -3.04 16.50 7.53
N ILE A 400 -2.21 17.54 7.35
CA ILE A 400 -2.18 18.39 6.16
C ILE A 400 -0.87 18.11 5.42
N ILE A 401 -0.96 17.56 4.20
CA ILE A 401 0.17 17.01 3.47
C ILE A 401 0.29 17.69 2.12
N GLN A 402 1.37 18.43 1.88
CA GLN A 402 1.63 19.17 0.64
C GLN A 402 0.37 19.88 0.11
N SER A 403 -0.25 20.70 0.97
CA SER A 403 -1.53 21.34 0.70
C SER A 403 -1.51 22.82 1.10
N ILE A 404 -2.45 23.60 0.57
CA ILE A 404 -2.60 25.01 0.87
C ILE A 404 -3.97 25.23 1.51
N LEU A 405 -3.98 25.66 2.77
CA LEU A 405 -5.18 26.04 3.49
C LEU A 405 -5.27 27.56 3.56
N GLU A 406 -6.29 28.13 2.91
CA GLU A 406 -6.51 29.57 2.91
C GLU A 406 -7.08 30.07 4.25
N PRO A 407 -6.82 31.33 4.64
CA PRO A 407 -7.37 31.90 5.87
C PRO A 407 -8.90 31.83 5.90
N GLY A 408 -9.48 31.30 6.96
CA GLY A 408 -10.93 31.20 7.14
C GLY A 408 -11.53 29.82 6.82
N CYS A 409 -10.77 28.88 6.26
CA CYS A 409 -11.22 27.50 6.17
C CYS A 409 -11.17 26.80 7.54
N PHE A 410 -11.98 25.75 7.68
CA PHE A 410 -12.02 24.88 8.85
C PHE A 410 -11.75 23.44 8.44
N VAL A 411 -10.92 22.72 9.20
CA VAL A 411 -10.68 21.28 9.03
C VAL A 411 -10.94 20.56 10.34
N GLY A 412 -11.92 19.69 10.32
CA GLY A 412 -12.33 18.90 11.49
C GLY A 412 -11.27 17.90 11.95
N PRO A 413 -11.27 17.52 13.23
CA PRO A 413 -10.30 16.58 13.80
C PRO A 413 -10.32 15.22 13.11
N GLY A 414 -9.17 14.56 13.09
CA GLY A 414 -9.02 13.24 12.48
C GLY A 414 -9.10 13.24 10.95
N SER A 415 -8.96 14.39 10.28
CA SER A 415 -9.05 14.50 8.82
C SER A 415 -7.68 14.56 8.17
N ILE A 416 -7.59 14.11 6.91
CA ILE A 416 -6.41 14.19 6.06
C ILE A 416 -6.71 15.07 4.86
N ILE A 417 -5.87 16.07 4.62
CA ILE A 417 -5.88 16.90 3.41
C ILE A 417 -4.55 16.70 2.69
N GLU A 418 -4.57 16.13 1.48
CA GLU A 418 -3.36 15.88 0.71
C GLU A 418 -3.45 16.48 -0.70
N TYR A 419 -2.35 17.08 -1.17
CA TYR A 419 -2.24 17.63 -2.52
C TYR A 419 -3.44 18.52 -2.92
N SER A 420 -3.99 19.29 -1.97
CA SER A 420 -5.23 20.03 -2.17
C SER A 420 -5.09 21.50 -1.81
N ARG A 421 -5.94 22.33 -2.42
CA ARG A 421 -6.10 23.73 -2.06
C ARG A 421 -7.50 23.96 -1.52
N ILE A 422 -7.60 24.43 -0.28
CA ILE A 422 -8.84 24.64 0.45
C ILE A 422 -9.07 26.14 0.64
N GLY A 423 -10.14 26.65 0.05
CA GLY A 423 -10.50 28.06 0.07
C GLY A 423 -11.10 28.55 1.40
N PRO A 424 -11.31 29.86 1.56
CA PRO A 424 -11.57 30.49 2.86
C PRO A 424 -12.93 30.16 3.48
N GLU A 425 -13.91 29.78 2.70
CA GLU A 425 -15.27 29.49 3.19
C GLU A 425 -15.61 27.99 3.15
N VAL A 426 -14.57 27.15 3.19
CA VAL A 426 -14.72 25.70 3.19
C VAL A 426 -14.63 25.17 4.61
N SER A 427 -15.61 24.36 5.01
CA SER A 427 -15.62 23.60 6.26
C SER A 427 -15.53 22.11 5.95
N VAL A 428 -14.49 21.44 6.42
CA VAL A 428 -14.31 20.00 6.28
C VAL A 428 -14.72 19.33 7.59
N GLY A 429 -15.65 18.37 7.53
CA GLY A 429 -16.09 17.59 8.67
C GLY A 429 -15.00 16.66 9.20
N LYS A 430 -15.18 16.15 10.42
CA LYS A 430 -14.22 15.25 11.08
C LYS A 430 -14.02 13.94 10.32
N SER A 431 -12.86 13.33 10.52
CA SER A 431 -12.53 11.98 9.99
C SER A 431 -12.73 11.88 8.46
N SER A 432 -12.38 12.94 7.73
CA SER A 432 -12.54 13.04 6.27
C SER A 432 -11.19 13.00 5.56
N ILE A 433 -11.19 12.55 4.31
CA ILE A 433 -10.01 12.54 3.43
C ILE A 433 -10.32 13.39 2.20
N ILE A 434 -9.54 14.43 1.96
CA ILE A 434 -9.61 15.28 0.78
C ILE A 434 -8.29 15.15 0.01
N SER A 435 -8.36 14.67 -1.22
CA SER A 435 -7.17 14.38 -2.03
C SER A 435 -7.25 15.01 -3.43
N GLY A 436 -6.17 15.67 -3.85
CA GLY A 436 -6.01 16.17 -5.22
C GLY A 436 -7.06 17.21 -5.64
N SER A 437 -7.63 17.97 -4.70
CA SER A 437 -8.82 18.79 -4.93
C SER A 437 -8.54 20.29 -4.81
N TYR A 438 -9.24 21.08 -5.60
CA TYR A 438 -9.30 22.54 -5.46
C TYR A 438 -10.72 22.99 -5.13
N ILE A 439 -10.92 23.48 -3.92
CA ILE A 439 -12.22 23.87 -3.38
C ILE A 439 -12.17 25.36 -3.03
N ASN A 440 -12.82 26.20 -3.83
CA ASN A 440 -12.79 27.65 -3.71
C ASN A 440 -14.20 28.28 -3.57
N MET A 441 -15.15 27.51 -3.09
CA MET A 441 -16.53 27.94 -2.89
C MET A 441 -16.95 27.70 -1.43
N LYS A 442 -17.96 28.46 -0.99
CA LYS A 442 -18.59 28.21 0.31
C LYS A 442 -19.27 26.83 0.32
N VAL A 443 -18.76 25.92 1.14
CA VAL A 443 -19.29 24.57 1.25
C VAL A 443 -18.94 23.93 2.58
N ASP A 444 -19.88 23.14 3.11
CA ASP A 444 -19.67 22.25 4.24
C ASP A 444 -19.56 20.81 3.73
N ILE A 445 -18.39 20.20 3.92
CA ILE A 445 -18.14 18.80 3.61
C ILE A 445 -18.49 17.99 4.86
N PRO A 446 -19.34 16.97 4.74
CA PRO A 446 -19.78 16.21 5.91
C PRO A 446 -18.63 15.40 6.52
N SER A 447 -18.83 14.95 7.77
CA SER A 447 -17.90 14.04 8.44
C SER A 447 -17.83 12.68 7.76
N ASN A 448 -16.73 11.96 7.93
CA ASN A 448 -16.45 10.66 7.33
C ASN A 448 -16.55 10.65 5.81
N CYS A 449 -16.23 11.77 5.19
CA CYS A 449 -16.27 11.95 3.73
C CYS A 449 -14.89 11.68 3.13
N PHE A 450 -14.84 10.79 2.14
CA PHE A 450 -13.72 10.63 1.23
C PHE A 450 -14.05 11.40 -0.05
N LEU A 451 -13.21 12.37 -0.43
CA LEU A 451 -13.32 13.14 -1.66
C LEU A 451 -11.97 13.16 -2.37
N SER A 452 -11.93 12.69 -3.61
CA SER A 452 -10.72 12.71 -4.42
C SER A 452 -11.04 13.12 -5.86
N SER A 453 -10.26 14.04 -6.40
CA SER A 453 -10.45 14.58 -7.74
C SER A 453 -9.36 14.10 -8.69
N LEU A 454 -9.76 13.77 -9.92
CA LEU A 454 -8.88 13.34 -10.99
C LEU A 454 -9.10 14.20 -12.25
N SER A 455 -8.01 14.42 -12.97
CA SER A 455 -8.05 14.87 -14.37
C SER A 455 -8.22 13.66 -15.28
N VAL A 456 -9.11 13.75 -16.25
CA VAL A 456 -9.38 12.69 -17.23
C VAL A 456 -9.38 13.28 -18.65
N LYS A 457 -8.96 12.48 -19.64
CA LYS A 457 -8.93 12.90 -21.04
C LYS A 457 -10.05 12.23 -21.82
N ILE A 458 -11.04 13.03 -22.21
CA ILE A 458 -12.20 12.57 -22.96
C ILE A 458 -12.24 13.32 -24.31
N ASN A 459 -12.24 12.61 -25.42
CA ASN A 459 -12.22 13.19 -26.77
C ASN A 459 -11.11 14.27 -26.94
N ASN A 460 -9.92 13.98 -26.47
CA ASN A 460 -8.76 14.89 -26.45
C ASN A 460 -8.96 16.18 -25.64
N GLN A 461 -9.97 16.26 -24.80
CA GLN A 461 -10.19 17.38 -23.87
C GLN A 461 -9.95 16.93 -22.44
N VAL A 462 -9.23 17.74 -21.66
CA VAL A 462 -9.09 17.55 -20.23
C VAL A 462 -10.43 17.89 -19.57
N LYS A 463 -10.92 16.97 -18.77
CA LYS A 463 -12.08 17.11 -17.89
C LYS A 463 -11.69 16.72 -16.47
N TYR A 464 -12.50 17.12 -15.52
CA TYR A 464 -12.27 16.86 -14.10
C TYR A 464 -13.43 16.07 -13.51
N VAL A 465 -13.12 15.08 -12.73
CA VAL A 465 -14.11 14.24 -12.06
C VAL A 465 -13.73 14.10 -10.61
N SER A 466 -14.66 14.32 -9.71
CA SER A 466 -14.46 14.14 -8.27
C SER A 466 -15.29 12.98 -7.79
N MET A 467 -14.64 11.95 -7.26
CA MET A 467 -15.33 10.86 -6.57
C MET A 467 -15.57 11.25 -5.12
N VAL A 468 -16.72 10.89 -4.60
CA VAL A 468 -17.10 11.07 -3.21
C VAL A 468 -17.70 9.77 -2.67
N PHE A 469 -17.25 9.36 -1.47
CA PHE A 469 -17.70 8.15 -0.78
C PHE A 469 -17.70 8.40 0.73
N SER A 470 -18.40 7.58 1.47
CA SER A 470 -18.14 7.45 2.90
C SER A 470 -16.82 6.71 3.12
N VAL A 471 -16.07 7.08 4.14
CA VAL A 471 -14.89 6.31 4.58
C VAL A 471 -15.24 4.83 4.87
N GLU A 472 -16.52 4.57 5.22
CA GLU A 472 -17.04 3.24 5.51
C GLU A 472 -17.60 2.49 4.29
N ASP A 473 -17.68 3.13 3.12
CA ASP A 473 -18.24 2.48 1.93
C ASP A 473 -17.29 1.38 1.39
N ASP A 474 -17.84 0.19 1.13
CA ASP A 474 -17.08 -0.93 0.60
C ASP A 474 -17.03 -0.88 -0.94
N LEU A 475 -15.97 -0.29 -1.47
CA LEU A 475 -15.75 -0.15 -2.92
C LEU A 475 -15.36 -1.47 -3.61
N LYS A 476 -15.08 -2.52 -2.85
CA LYS A 476 -14.75 -3.85 -3.39
C LYS A 476 -15.96 -4.76 -3.45
N LYS A 477 -17.03 -4.43 -2.71
CA LYS A 477 -18.28 -5.16 -2.73
C LYS A 477 -18.92 -5.08 -4.12
N SER A 478 -19.33 -6.21 -4.64
CA SER A 478 -20.03 -6.32 -5.93
C SER A 478 -21.13 -7.36 -5.88
N VAL A 479 -22.15 -7.17 -6.73
CA VAL A 479 -23.25 -8.12 -6.93
C VAL A 479 -23.24 -8.60 -8.38
N LYS A 480 -23.92 -9.70 -8.66
CA LYS A 480 -23.98 -10.31 -9.99
C LYS A 480 -25.21 -9.89 -10.81
N LEU A 481 -26.29 -9.52 -10.15
CA LEU A 481 -27.57 -9.20 -10.78
C LEU A 481 -27.97 -7.76 -10.50
N LEU A 482 -28.59 -7.09 -11.46
CA LEU A 482 -29.15 -5.75 -11.30
C LEU A 482 -30.22 -5.70 -10.19
N SER A 483 -30.97 -6.79 -9.95
CA SER A 483 -31.91 -6.90 -8.85
C SER A 483 -31.28 -6.71 -7.48
N ASP A 484 -29.98 -6.99 -7.34
CA ASP A 484 -29.28 -7.03 -6.07
C ASP A 484 -28.56 -5.73 -5.73
N ILE A 485 -28.57 -4.74 -6.63
CA ILE A 485 -27.90 -3.44 -6.43
C ILE A 485 -28.41 -2.67 -5.21
N HIS A 486 -29.63 -2.96 -4.74
CA HIS A 486 -30.18 -2.40 -3.50
C HIS A 486 -29.35 -2.76 -2.25
N SER A 487 -28.56 -3.83 -2.32
CA SER A 487 -27.65 -4.25 -1.24
C SER A 487 -26.32 -3.47 -1.21
N LEU A 488 -26.00 -2.72 -2.25
CA LEU A 488 -24.88 -1.80 -2.29
C LEU A 488 -25.27 -0.51 -1.58
N GLN A 489 -24.37 0.04 -0.80
CA GLN A 489 -24.64 1.24 -0.01
C GLN A 489 -23.66 2.36 -0.35
N PHE A 490 -24.20 3.56 -0.43
CA PHE A 490 -23.47 4.81 -0.60
C PHE A 490 -23.86 5.75 0.55
N PHE A 491 -22.90 6.07 1.42
CA PHE A 491 -23.16 6.80 2.67
C PHE A 491 -24.29 6.18 3.53
N GLY A 492 -24.37 4.86 3.57
CA GLY A 492 -25.38 4.13 4.34
C GLY A 492 -26.77 4.08 3.71
N VAL A 493 -26.98 4.68 2.54
CA VAL A 493 -28.23 4.63 1.76
C VAL A 493 -28.07 3.64 0.60
N SER A 494 -29.15 2.91 0.27
CA SER A 494 -29.15 1.99 -0.86
C SER A 494 -28.76 2.71 -2.13
N LEU A 495 -27.86 2.09 -2.94
CA LEU A 495 -27.46 2.66 -4.24
C LEU A 495 -28.69 2.88 -5.14
N LEU A 496 -29.68 2.00 -5.09
CA LEU A 496 -30.91 2.14 -5.87
C LEU A 496 -31.67 3.43 -5.52
N GLU A 497 -31.79 3.77 -4.24
CA GLU A 497 -32.43 5.03 -3.78
C GLU A 497 -31.58 6.24 -4.22
N CYS A 498 -30.26 6.17 -4.12
CA CYS A 498 -29.38 7.22 -4.58
C CYS A 498 -29.55 7.50 -6.09
N LEU A 499 -29.63 6.45 -6.90
CA LEU A 499 -29.82 6.56 -8.36
C LEU A 499 -31.17 7.23 -8.71
N ASP A 500 -32.23 6.93 -7.96
CA ASP A 500 -33.54 7.59 -8.12
C ASP A 500 -33.46 9.09 -7.81
N LEU A 501 -32.80 9.47 -6.68
CA LEU A 501 -32.57 10.87 -6.33
C LEU A 501 -31.78 11.63 -7.40
N TRP A 502 -30.81 10.97 -8.05
CA TRP A 502 -29.97 11.58 -9.10
C TRP A 502 -30.60 11.51 -10.50
N GLY A 503 -31.76 10.86 -10.64
CA GLY A 503 -32.44 10.67 -11.93
C GLY A 503 -31.65 9.79 -12.90
N ILE A 504 -30.87 8.83 -12.37
CA ILE A 504 -30.10 7.87 -13.16
C ILE A 504 -30.90 6.58 -13.30
N GLU A 505 -31.17 6.18 -14.55
CA GLU A 505 -31.88 4.96 -14.85
C GLU A 505 -31.02 3.72 -14.59
N VAL A 506 -31.60 2.71 -13.95
CA VAL A 506 -30.95 1.41 -13.74
C VAL A 506 -31.03 0.61 -15.04
N SER A 507 -29.89 0.44 -15.69
CA SER A 507 -29.76 -0.31 -16.92
C SER A 507 -28.39 -1.00 -16.99
N ASP A 508 -28.19 -1.88 -17.97
CA ASP A 508 -26.88 -2.51 -18.22
C ASP A 508 -25.77 -1.48 -18.52
N GLN A 509 -26.15 -0.29 -19.00
CA GLN A 509 -25.21 0.81 -19.27
C GLN A 509 -24.77 1.56 -18.03
N LEU A 510 -25.41 1.33 -16.88
CA LEU A 510 -25.02 1.98 -15.61
C LEU A 510 -23.60 1.59 -15.18
N PHE A 511 -23.15 0.39 -15.51
CA PHE A 511 -21.86 -0.12 -15.06
C PHE A 511 -20.84 -0.16 -16.21
N SER A 512 -19.58 0.17 -15.90
CA SER A 512 -18.50 0.31 -16.90
C SER A 512 -17.98 -1.01 -17.45
N ASN A 513 -18.22 -2.11 -16.76
CA ASN A 513 -17.67 -3.40 -17.12
C ASN A 513 -18.77 -4.38 -17.57
N GLU A 514 -18.57 -5.02 -18.72
CA GLU A 514 -19.42 -6.13 -19.18
C GLU A 514 -19.25 -7.40 -18.32
N SER A 515 -18.22 -7.45 -17.47
CA SER A 515 -18.02 -8.53 -16.52
C SER A 515 -18.98 -8.37 -15.33
N ALA A 516 -19.55 -9.48 -14.88
CA ALA A 516 -20.57 -9.68 -13.85
C ALA A 516 -20.27 -9.11 -12.43
N ARG A 517 -19.59 -7.97 -12.30
CA ARG A 517 -19.25 -7.32 -11.02
C ARG A 517 -19.86 -5.93 -10.97
N LEU A 518 -21.10 -5.84 -10.50
CA LEU A 518 -21.81 -4.58 -10.34
C LEU A 518 -21.51 -4.03 -8.94
N GLY A 519 -20.88 -2.88 -8.85
CA GLY A 519 -20.46 -2.28 -7.58
C GLY A 519 -20.27 -0.77 -7.67
N LEU A 520 -20.01 -0.12 -6.54
CA LEU A 520 -19.73 1.33 -6.51
C LEU A 520 -18.53 1.71 -7.39
N TRP A 521 -17.57 0.81 -7.53
CA TRP A 521 -16.38 1.03 -8.36
C TRP A 521 -16.68 1.13 -9.85
N THR A 522 -17.66 0.36 -10.33
CA THR A 522 -18.04 0.28 -11.74
C THR A 522 -19.28 1.11 -12.11
N ALA A 523 -19.99 1.67 -11.12
CA ALA A 523 -21.17 2.50 -11.36
C ALA A 523 -20.80 3.86 -11.96
N ARG A 524 -21.42 4.21 -13.11
CA ARG A 524 -21.28 5.51 -13.79
C ARG A 524 -22.14 6.55 -13.09
N ILE A 525 -21.62 7.15 -12.03
CA ILE A 525 -22.35 8.11 -11.19
C ILE A 525 -21.64 9.46 -11.06
N PHE A 526 -20.37 9.58 -11.44
CA PHE A 526 -19.59 10.80 -11.24
C PHE A 526 -19.55 11.68 -12.50
N PRO A 527 -20.00 12.95 -12.44
CA PRO A 527 -20.06 13.83 -13.60
C PRO A 527 -18.67 14.35 -14.03
N ALA A 528 -18.40 14.27 -15.34
CA ALA A 528 -17.21 14.86 -15.94
C ALA A 528 -17.45 16.35 -16.24
N CYS A 529 -16.65 17.22 -15.62
CA CYS A 529 -16.81 18.66 -15.60
C CYS A 529 -15.70 19.40 -16.35
N SER A 530 -15.90 20.67 -16.63
CA SER A 530 -14.92 21.51 -17.31
C SER A 530 -13.86 22.08 -16.37
N THR A 531 -14.15 22.16 -15.08
CA THR A 531 -13.21 22.65 -14.05
C THR A 531 -13.20 21.73 -12.85
N LEU A 532 -12.07 21.75 -12.13
CA LEU A 532 -11.90 20.97 -10.91
C LEU A 532 -12.90 21.38 -9.82
N SER A 533 -13.09 22.68 -9.60
CA SER A 533 -14.07 23.19 -8.62
C SER A 533 -15.52 22.81 -8.96
N GLU A 534 -15.88 22.79 -10.24
CA GLU A 534 -17.23 22.36 -10.66
C GLU A 534 -17.45 20.89 -10.37
N SER A 535 -16.46 20.04 -10.62
CA SER A 535 -16.57 18.60 -10.33
C SER A 535 -16.77 18.34 -8.83
N VAL A 536 -16.03 19.04 -7.97
CA VAL A 536 -16.21 18.97 -6.52
C VAL A 536 -17.61 19.43 -6.11
N ARG A 537 -18.05 20.58 -6.65
CA ARG A 537 -19.38 21.13 -6.34
C ARG A 537 -20.50 20.15 -6.66
N LEU A 538 -20.47 19.55 -7.85
CA LEU A 538 -21.50 18.60 -8.27
C LEU A 538 -21.48 17.32 -7.41
N SER A 539 -20.30 16.76 -7.12
CA SER A 539 -20.20 15.58 -6.28
C SER A 539 -20.69 15.82 -4.85
N LEU A 540 -20.43 17.02 -4.29
CA LEU A 540 -20.98 17.38 -2.98
C LEU A 540 -22.49 17.66 -3.01
N GLN A 541 -23.03 18.18 -4.13
CA GLN A 541 -24.48 18.31 -4.32
C GLN A 541 -25.17 16.96 -4.42
N MET A 542 -24.55 15.99 -5.09
CA MET A 542 -25.02 14.58 -5.10
C MET A 542 -25.09 14.02 -3.68
N LEU A 543 -24.00 14.19 -2.91
CA LEU A 543 -23.96 13.73 -1.53
C LEU A 543 -25.01 14.42 -0.67
N ASN A 544 -25.14 15.74 -0.78
CA ASN A 544 -26.15 16.51 -0.05
C ASN A 544 -27.58 16.04 -0.38
N SER A 545 -27.85 15.68 -1.64
CA SER A 545 -29.16 15.14 -2.05
C SER A 545 -29.48 13.84 -1.33
N VAL A 546 -28.49 12.95 -1.16
CA VAL A 546 -28.63 11.69 -0.43
C VAL A 546 -28.87 11.94 1.08
N GLN A 547 -28.10 12.84 1.68
CA GLN A 547 -28.25 13.15 3.11
C GLN A 547 -29.60 13.75 3.48
N HIS A 548 -30.20 14.53 2.58
CA HIS A 548 -31.49 15.19 2.80
C HIS A 548 -32.65 14.51 2.07
N MET A 549 -32.43 13.35 1.44
CA MET A 549 -33.41 12.62 0.63
C MET A 549 -34.14 13.54 -0.38
N SER A 550 -33.37 14.39 -1.05
CA SER A 550 -33.88 15.41 -1.99
C SER A 550 -33.39 15.13 -3.41
N ALA A 551 -34.24 15.33 -4.41
CA ALA A 551 -33.87 15.08 -5.79
C ALA A 551 -32.77 16.06 -6.27
N PHE A 552 -31.77 15.52 -6.92
CA PHE A 552 -30.71 16.26 -7.61
C PHE A 552 -30.36 15.55 -8.93
N LYS A 553 -30.89 16.05 -10.03
CA LYS A 553 -30.76 15.37 -11.32
C LYS A 553 -29.45 15.70 -12.04
N LEU A 554 -28.74 14.67 -12.45
CA LEU A 554 -27.46 14.75 -13.20
C LEU A 554 -27.65 14.74 -14.73
N ASN A 555 -28.80 15.23 -15.20
CA ASN A 555 -29.11 15.24 -16.63
C ASN A 555 -28.12 16.12 -17.41
N GLY A 556 -27.66 15.59 -18.55
CA GLY A 556 -26.77 16.34 -19.47
C GLY A 556 -25.27 16.23 -19.16
N PHE A 557 -24.87 15.60 -18.08
CA PHE A 557 -23.48 15.29 -17.81
C PHE A 557 -23.09 13.92 -18.34
N LYS A 558 -21.86 13.81 -18.86
CA LYS A 558 -21.25 12.51 -19.07
C LYS A 558 -20.82 11.96 -17.69
N LEU A 559 -21.42 10.85 -17.31
CA LEU A 559 -21.11 10.19 -16.04
C LEU A 559 -20.02 9.12 -16.27
N LEU A 560 -19.09 9.04 -15.34
CA LEU A 560 -18.02 8.04 -15.31
C LEU A 560 -18.09 7.21 -14.04
N SER A 561 -17.64 5.97 -14.15
CA SER A 561 -17.28 5.14 -13.00
C SER A 561 -15.86 5.43 -12.53
N VAL A 562 -15.49 4.97 -11.32
CA VAL A 562 -14.09 5.06 -10.85
C VAL A 562 -13.16 4.30 -11.78
N GLU A 563 -13.57 3.12 -12.27
CA GLU A 563 -12.80 2.32 -13.23
C GLU A 563 -12.51 3.11 -14.52
N GLU A 564 -13.52 3.79 -15.08
CA GLU A 564 -13.35 4.64 -16.26
C GLU A 564 -12.50 5.89 -15.98
N MET A 565 -12.64 6.50 -14.79
CA MET A 565 -11.78 7.61 -14.38
C MET A 565 -10.30 7.20 -14.37
N LEU A 566 -10.00 5.99 -13.93
CA LEU A 566 -8.63 5.47 -13.93
C LEU A 566 -8.14 5.10 -15.33
N THR A 567 -9.04 4.64 -16.20
CA THR A 567 -8.72 4.34 -17.61
C THR A 567 -8.44 5.62 -18.41
N TYR A 568 -9.20 6.69 -18.16
CA TYR A 568 -9.07 7.96 -18.88
C TYR A 568 -8.22 9.01 -18.17
N LYS A 569 -7.56 8.67 -17.05
CA LYS A 569 -6.79 9.63 -16.24
C LYS A 569 -5.75 10.37 -17.08
N ASP A 570 -5.68 11.68 -16.90
CA ASP A 570 -4.60 12.52 -17.42
C ASP A 570 -3.53 12.73 -16.34
N VAL A 571 -2.53 11.85 -16.36
CA VAL A 571 -1.45 11.85 -15.37
C VAL A 571 -0.65 13.15 -15.42
N GLU A 572 -0.42 13.68 -16.61
CA GLU A 572 0.37 14.91 -16.79
C GLU A 572 -0.33 16.11 -16.14
N ASP A 573 -1.64 16.27 -16.35
CA ASP A 573 -2.41 17.36 -15.74
C ASP A 573 -2.50 17.20 -14.21
N MET A 574 -2.69 15.97 -13.71
CA MET A 574 -2.68 15.72 -12.27
C MET A 574 -1.33 16.07 -11.62
N LEU A 575 -0.22 15.68 -12.23
CA LEU A 575 1.12 15.98 -11.71
C LEU A 575 1.42 17.48 -11.83
N LYS A 576 0.94 18.15 -12.89
CA LYS A 576 1.04 19.61 -13.04
C LYS A 576 0.35 20.34 -11.90
N PHE A 577 -0.86 19.92 -11.50
CA PHE A 577 -1.57 20.49 -10.35
C PHE A 577 -0.78 20.30 -9.04
N ARG A 578 -0.28 19.08 -8.78
CA ARG A 578 0.57 18.81 -7.60
C ARG A 578 1.85 19.67 -7.61
N LYS A 579 2.44 19.85 -8.78
CA LYS A 579 3.62 20.69 -8.96
C LYS A 579 3.34 22.18 -8.67
N GLN A 580 2.20 22.70 -9.09
CA GLN A 580 1.80 24.09 -8.78
C GLN A 580 1.71 24.30 -7.26
N ILE A 581 1.07 23.38 -6.54
CA ILE A 581 1.02 23.42 -5.06
C ILE A 581 2.43 23.37 -4.47
N TYR A 582 3.28 22.44 -4.94
CA TYR A 582 4.66 22.29 -4.48
C TYR A 582 5.47 23.58 -4.69
N ASP A 583 5.43 24.16 -5.88
CA ASP A 583 6.19 25.37 -6.22
C ASP A 583 5.73 26.56 -5.37
N GLU A 584 4.41 26.73 -5.16
CA GLU A 584 3.86 27.80 -4.31
C GLU A 584 4.30 27.65 -2.84
N ILE A 585 4.23 26.43 -2.30
CA ILE A 585 4.71 26.15 -0.94
C ILE A 585 6.21 26.49 -0.81
N ARG A 586 7.00 26.10 -1.82
CA ARG A 586 8.43 26.34 -1.83
C ARG A 586 8.81 27.82 -1.91
N LEU A 587 8.00 28.62 -2.62
CA LEU A 587 8.23 30.07 -2.74
C LEU A 587 7.90 30.85 -1.46
N GLN A 588 7.01 30.32 -0.61
CA GLN A 588 6.60 30.96 0.65
C GLN A 588 7.43 30.53 1.86
N ARG A 589 8.29 29.52 1.71
CA ARG A 589 9.22 29.03 2.73
C ARG A 589 10.65 29.51 2.48
#